data_bd6e40561e1855dd9ff843cc1b31ddce
#
_entry.id   bd6e40561e1855dd9ff843cc1b31ddce
#
_cell.length_a   1.000
_cell.length_b   1.000
_cell.length_c   1.000
_cell.angle_alpha   90.00
_cell.angle_beta   90.00
_cell.angle_gamma   90.00
#
_symmetry.space_group_name_H-M   'P 1'
#
loop_
_entity.id
_entity.type
_entity.pdbx_description
1 polymer ?
#
loop_
_entity_poly.entity_id
_entity_poly.type
_entity_poly.pdbx_seq_one_letter_code
_entity_poly.pdbx_strand_id
1 'polypeptide(L)'
;MKRRDFIKASLGAGVAVSTPFAGSYGAFVPLRSQEGRTLYDKIWDSHVMANLGGDTDLLFIDRNIIMDGGPGSVHRILEEGLTIANPELNWTVCDHYVSTSPNRYTNRSLNRGDSAEEFIEYAAELRELGIQAFGMDDPRHGIQHVVGPETGLTQPGMLVVGGDSHTATHGAMGCVSWGGEGGRNVLLTGTVIKQRARRMRITVEGALGPWVRAKDVILYTIGELGAAGGNGYAVEYAGPVVRAMGIDTRLTICNLTIEMSSLSGMVAPDDTTYEYLADREFSPQGPYWDQALSYWRSLPSDPDAVFDREETIDMSGVEPQVTWGVNSEHVIGIGDRVPDPNDAPAGNREAYRIALDYTGLIPGDPIAGTPIDEVFIGSCTESRIDDLRAAARVVEGRQVAPNVLAWVIPGAMPIKRQAEAEGLDRIFTEAGFEWREPGCSKCIGMNGEHVPPGKRCVSNSNRNFIGRQGRDAITHLASTPMAAAAAIAGHIVDVRRLMAGEPV
;
A
#
# COMPACT_ATOMS: atom_id res chain seq x y z
N MET A 1 -30.25 -5.57 9.34
CA MET A 1 -30.21 -4.73 10.59
C MET A 1 -29.56 -3.42 10.20
N LYS A 2 -30.18 -2.28 10.39
CA LYS A 2 -29.63 -1.00 9.90
C LYS A 2 -28.49 -0.56 10.84
N ARG A 3 -27.44 0.08 10.28
CA ARG A 3 -26.25 0.61 11.01
C ARG A 3 -26.58 1.37 12.30
N ARG A 4 -27.74 2.05 12.33
CA ARG A 4 -28.27 2.76 13.50
C ARG A 4 -28.52 1.84 14.70
N ASP A 5 -28.89 0.61 14.46
CA ASP A 5 -29.24 -0.35 15.51
C ASP A 5 -27.99 -1.05 16.06
N PHE A 6 -26.96 -1.21 15.22
CA PHE A 6 -25.67 -1.77 15.61
C PHE A 6 -24.85 -0.81 16.48
N ILE A 7 -24.79 0.48 16.12
CA ILE A 7 -24.09 1.52 16.91
C ILE A 7 -24.79 1.73 18.26
N LYS A 8 -26.13 1.58 18.34
CA LYS A 8 -26.86 1.65 19.60
C LYS A 8 -26.62 0.41 20.50
N ALA A 9 -26.38 -0.74 19.92
CA ALA A 9 -26.07 -1.95 20.67
C ALA A 9 -24.66 -1.94 21.31
N SER A 10 -23.71 -1.29 20.65
CA SER A 10 -22.32 -1.16 21.16
C SER A 10 -22.15 -0.05 22.23
N LEU A 11 -23.08 0.90 22.31
CA LEU A 11 -23.07 1.99 23.31
C LEU A 11 -23.96 1.72 24.56
N GLY A 12 -24.65 0.58 24.59
CA GLY A 12 -25.71 0.28 25.58
C GLY A 12 -25.37 -0.82 26.60
N ALA A 13 -24.13 -1.14 26.86
CA ALA A 13 -23.75 -2.12 27.88
C ALA A 13 -23.81 -1.56 29.31
N GLY A 14 -25.00 -1.22 29.76
CA GLY A 14 -25.18 -0.75 31.11
C GLY A 14 -26.62 -0.46 31.46
N VAL A 15 -27.55 -1.41 31.37
CA VAL A 15 -28.74 -1.58 32.22
C VAL A 15 -29.43 -2.89 31.82
N ALA A 16 -29.53 -3.80 32.75
CA ALA A 16 -30.31 -5.02 32.61
C ALA A 16 -31.81 -4.72 32.72
N VAL A 17 -32.57 -5.00 31.65
CA VAL A 17 -34.03 -5.15 31.74
C VAL A 17 -34.40 -6.56 31.27
N SER A 18 -34.86 -7.35 32.18
CA SER A 18 -35.34 -8.71 31.98
C SER A 18 -36.71 -8.72 31.30
N THR A 19 -36.84 -9.33 30.14
CA THR A 19 -38.09 -9.90 29.62
C THR A 19 -37.77 -11.23 28.92
N PRO A 20 -38.60 -12.27 29.09
CA PRO A 20 -38.29 -13.60 28.64
C PRO A 20 -38.76 -13.82 27.21
N PHE A 21 -37.80 -13.99 26.26
CA PHE A 21 -38.08 -14.68 25.01
C PHE A 21 -37.10 -15.83 24.89
N ALA A 22 -37.62 -17.05 25.12
CA ALA A 22 -36.88 -18.28 24.91
C ALA A 22 -36.71 -18.52 23.40
N GLY A 23 -35.50 -18.29 22.94
CA GLY A 23 -34.99 -18.66 21.60
C GLY A 23 -33.49 -18.78 21.74
N SER A 24 -32.99 -20.00 21.80
CA SER A 24 -31.57 -20.33 21.90
C SER A 24 -30.82 -19.98 20.64
N TYR A 25 -30.33 -18.74 20.55
CA TYR A 25 -29.27 -18.33 19.63
C TYR A 25 -28.43 -17.26 20.31
N GLY A 26 -27.19 -17.61 20.62
CA GLY A 26 -26.21 -16.66 21.13
C GLY A 26 -25.26 -17.32 22.11
N ALA A 27 -24.26 -18.04 21.60
CA ALA A 27 -23.06 -18.21 22.38
C ALA A 27 -22.49 -16.81 22.64
N PHE A 28 -22.56 -16.35 23.88
CA PHE A 28 -21.85 -15.17 24.35
C PHE A 28 -20.37 -15.40 24.02
N VAL A 29 -19.81 -14.65 23.07
CA VAL A 29 -18.37 -14.58 22.93
C VAL A 29 -17.87 -13.90 24.20
N PRO A 30 -17.08 -14.57 25.06
CA PRO A 30 -16.55 -13.93 26.24
C PRO A 30 -15.67 -12.77 25.75
N LEU A 31 -15.99 -11.55 26.18
CA LEU A 31 -15.08 -10.41 26.01
C LEU A 31 -13.75 -10.83 26.64
N ARG A 32 -12.71 -10.98 25.81
CA ARG A 32 -11.34 -11.16 26.31
C ARG A 32 -11.02 -9.99 27.25
N SER A 33 -10.09 -10.16 28.18
CA SER A 33 -9.72 -9.14 29.18
C SER A 33 -9.60 -7.76 28.51
N GLN A 34 -10.14 -6.71 29.11
CA GLN A 34 -10.10 -5.36 28.54
C GLN A 34 -8.73 -4.68 28.65
N GLU A 35 -7.80 -5.27 29.38
CA GLU A 35 -6.44 -4.78 29.63
C GLU A 35 -5.43 -5.52 28.77
N GLY A 36 -4.36 -4.84 28.37
CA GLY A 36 -3.25 -5.43 27.62
C GLY A 36 -3.55 -5.73 26.15
N ARG A 37 -4.49 -4.99 25.51
CA ARG A 37 -4.92 -5.22 24.13
C ARG A 37 -4.10 -4.44 23.13
N THR A 38 -3.72 -5.10 22.03
CA THR A 38 -3.09 -4.44 20.89
C THR A 38 -4.11 -3.68 20.03
N LEU A 39 -3.65 -2.76 19.19
CA LEU A 39 -4.46 -2.11 18.15
C LEU A 39 -5.23 -3.15 17.32
N TYR A 40 -4.53 -4.22 16.91
CA TYR A 40 -5.12 -5.33 16.16
C TYR A 40 -6.27 -5.99 16.93
N ASP A 41 -6.07 -6.33 18.22
CA ASP A 41 -7.11 -6.97 19.03
C ASP A 41 -8.34 -6.08 19.21
N LYS A 42 -8.14 -4.77 19.43
CA LYS A 42 -9.25 -3.81 19.61
C LYS A 42 -10.11 -3.72 18.36
N ILE A 43 -9.49 -3.64 17.19
CA ILE A 43 -10.20 -3.57 15.91
C ILE A 43 -10.85 -4.90 15.58
N TRP A 44 -10.10 -6.00 15.63
CA TRP A 44 -10.63 -7.33 15.31
C TRP A 44 -11.85 -7.69 16.15
N ASP A 45 -11.74 -7.61 17.49
CA ASP A 45 -12.82 -8.01 18.40
C ASP A 45 -14.09 -7.17 18.21
N SER A 46 -13.96 -5.89 17.83
CA SER A 46 -15.12 -5.03 17.57
C SER A 46 -15.89 -5.42 16.30
N HIS A 47 -15.31 -6.25 15.43
CA HIS A 47 -15.90 -6.69 14.18
C HIS A 47 -16.34 -8.17 14.19
N VAL A 48 -16.06 -8.90 15.26
CA VAL A 48 -16.50 -10.31 15.37
C VAL A 48 -18.01 -10.39 15.49
N MET A 49 -18.65 -10.97 14.49
CA MET A 49 -20.08 -11.29 14.48
C MET A 49 -20.35 -12.65 15.12
N ALA A 50 -19.47 -13.62 14.90
CA ALA A 50 -19.52 -14.95 15.50
C ALA A 50 -18.14 -15.59 15.51
N ASN A 51 -17.83 -16.34 16.56
CA ASN A 51 -16.68 -17.25 16.58
C ASN A 51 -17.11 -18.61 16.02
N LEU A 52 -16.40 -19.09 15.02
CA LEU A 52 -16.71 -20.35 14.32
C LEU A 52 -15.91 -21.55 14.86
N GLY A 53 -15.15 -21.33 15.91
CA GLY A 53 -14.31 -22.31 16.59
C GLY A 53 -12.82 -22.02 16.46
N GLY A 54 -12.06 -22.24 17.54
CA GLY A 54 -10.66 -21.87 17.63
C GLY A 54 -10.44 -20.37 17.41
N ASP A 55 -9.49 -20.05 16.55
CA ASP A 55 -9.15 -18.67 16.18
C ASP A 55 -9.86 -18.22 14.88
N THR A 56 -10.95 -18.88 14.48
CA THR A 56 -11.68 -18.55 13.25
C THR A 56 -12.92 -17.75 13.57
N ASP A 57 -13.03 -16.56 13.01
CA ASP A 57 -14.14 -15.63 13.25
C ASP A 57 -14.88 -15.27 11.95
N LEU A 58 -16.19 -15.05 12.07
CA LEU A 58 -16.98 -14.34 11.06
C LEU A 58 -16.91 -12.85 11.39
N LEU A 59 -16.37 -12.06 10.46
CA LEU A 59 -16.09 -10.63 10.65
C LEU A 59 -17.01 -9.79 9.78
N PHE A 60 -17.51 -8.68 10.31
CA PHE A 60 -18.12 -7.61 9.54
C PHE A 60 -17.05 -6.75 8.87
N ILE A 61 -17.27 -6.35 7.61
CA ILE A 61 -16.33 -5.55 6.81
C ILE A 61 -16.85 -4.13 6.67
N ASP A 62 -16.07 -3.13 7.10
CA ASP A 62 -16.42 -1.71 6.98
C ASP A 62 -16.19 -1.16 5.59
N ARG A 63 -15.15 -1.65 4.90
CA ARG A 63 -14.83 -1.22 3.54
C ARG A 63 -14.37 -2.40 2.69
N ASN A 64 -14.98 -2.53 1.53
CA ASN A 64 -14.58 -3.47 0.50
C ASN A 64 -14.12 -2.72 -0.75
N ILE A 65 -12.89 -3.00 -1.18
CA ILE A 65 -12.30 -2.42 -2.40
C ILE A 65 -12.51 -3.40 -3.55
N ILE A 66 -13.40 -3.06 -4.45
CA ILE A 66 -13.65 -3.83 -5.66
C ILE A 66 -12.58 -3.46 -6.69
N MET A 67 -11.81 -4.42 -7.17
CA MET A 67 -10.85 -4.18 -8.27
C MET A 67 -11.57 -3.76 -9.55
N ASP A 68 -10.86 -3.12 -10.45
CA ASP A 68 -11.39 -2.57 -11.70
C ASP A 68 -12.01 -3.59 -12.67
N GLY A 69 -11.71 -4.90 -12.57
CA GLY A 69 -12.47 -5.98 -13.22
C GLY A 69 -13.71 -6.43 -12.44
N GLY A 70 -13.97 -5.86 -11.26
CA GLY A 70 -15.08 -6.25 -10.38
C GLY A 70 -16.46 -5.69 -10.71
N PRO A 71 -16.62 -4.52 -11.39
CA PRO A 71 -17.93 -4.03 -11.82
C PRO A 71 -18.77 -5.06 -12.56
N GLY A 72 -18.18 -5.81 -13.51
CA GLY A 72 -18.86 -6.90 -14.19
C GLY A 72 -19.26 -8.06 -13.26
N SER A 73 -18.56 -8.25 -12.13
CA SER A 73 -18.97 -9.24 -11.12
C SER A 73 -20.17 -8.76 -10.33
N VAL A 74 -20.27 -7.45 -10.02
CA VAL A 74 -21.45 -6.85 -9.40
C VAL A 74 -22.65 -6.99 -10.35
N HIS A 75 -22.48 -6.63 -11.61
CA HIS A 75 -23.53 -6.75 -12.64
C HIS A 75 -24.08 -8.18 -12.72
N ARG A 76 -23.21 -9.20 -12.80
CA ARG A 76 -23.63 -10.63 -12.81
C ARG A 76 -24.40 -11.05 -11.55
N ILE A 77 -24.05 -10.52 -10.38
CA ILE A 77 -24.80 -10.77 -9.14
C ILE A 77 -26.25 -10.27 -9.28
N LEU A 78 -26.43 -9.08 -9.85
CA LEU A 78 -27.75 -8.48 -10.06
C LEU A 78 -28.56 -9.23 -11.12
N GLU A 79 -27.94 -9.67 -12.22
CA GLU A 79 -28.59 -10.51 -13.24
C GLU A 79 -29.10 -11.85 -12.69
N GLU A 80 -28.42 -12.39 -11.67
CA GLU A 80 -28.88 -13.59 -10.94
C GLU A 80 -30.05 -13.32 -10.00
N GLY A 81 -30.53 -12.07 -9.91
CA GLY A 81 -31.60 -11.63 -9.01
C GLY A 81 -31.17 -11.54 -7.56
N LEU A 82 -29.87 -11.48 -7.29
CA LEU A 82 -29.29 -11.29 -5.95
C LEU A 82 -29.03 -9.81 -5.68
N THR A 83 -28.85 -9.46 -4.42
CA THR A 83 -28.61 -8.09 -3.97
C THR A 83 -27.24 -7.93 -3.33
N ILE A 84 -26.64 -6.75 -3.49
CA ILE A 84 -25.38 -6.40 -2.82
C ILE A 84 -25.70 -5.99 -1.38
N ALA A 85 -24.96 -6.58 -0.44
CA ALA A 85 -25.03 -6.19 0.96
C ALA A 85 -24.25 -4.88 1.18
N ASN A 86 -24.90 -3.90 1.84
CA ASN A 86 -24.28 -2.62 2.19
C ASN A 86 -23.51 -1.96 1.03
N PRO A 87 -24.16 -1.61 -0.10
CA PRO A 87 -23.48 -1.07 -1.27
C PRO A 87 -22.59 0.14 -0.93
N GLU A 88 -23.01 0.97 0.02
CA GLU A 88 -22.31 2.17 0.48
C GLU A 88 -20.97 1.90 1.18
N LEU A 89 -20.71 0.65 1.58
CA LEU A 89 -19.42 0.23 2.15
C LEU A 89 -18.42 -0.26 1.09
N ASN A 90 -18.88 -0.33 -0.17
CA ASN A 90 -18.05 -0.76 -1.28
C ASN A 90 -17.59 0.44 -2.12
N TRP A 91 -16.39 0.35 -2.66
CA TRP A 91 -15.88 1.33 -3.61
C TRP A 91 -14.91 0.68 -4.62
N THR A 92 -14.71 1.35 -5.73
CA THR A 92 -13.86 0.88 -6.81
C THR A 92 -13.21 2.03 -7.57
N VAL A 93 -12.07 1.76 -8.17
CA VAL A 93 -11.38 2.66 -9.10
C VAL A 93 -10.94 1.89 -10.34
N CYS A 94 -10.68 2.59 -11.43
CA CYS A 94 -10.12 2.02 -12.65
C CYS A 94 -8.63 2.34 -12.71
N ASP A 95 -7.76 1.50 -12.14
CA ASP A 95 -6.33 1.82 -11.97
C ASP A 95 -5.35 0.85 -12.62
N HIS A 96 -5.69 -0.44 -12.76
CA HIS A 96 -4.79 -1.46 -13.30
C HIS A 96 -4.80 -1.56 -14.82
N TYR A 97 -5.97 -1.38 -15.46
CA TYR A 97 -6.17 -1.61 -16.90
C TYR A 97 -6.17 -0.33 -17.74
N VAL A 98 -6.24 0.84 -17.11
CA VAL A 98 -6.18 2.10 -17.83
C VAL A 98 -4.74 2.51 -18.13
N SER A 99 -4.52 3.05 -19.33
CA SER A 99 -3.23 3.63 -19.69
C SER A 99 -2.93 4.88 -18.84
N THR A 100 -1.67 5.09 -18.54
CA THR A 100 -1.19 6.34 -17.92
C THR A 100 -0.70 7.36 -18.95
N SER A 101 -0.85 7.07 -20.26
CA SER A 101 -0.52 8.02 -21.30
C SER A 101 -1.33 9.32 -21.21
N PRO A 102 -0.74 10.50 -21.39
CA PRO A 102 -1.49 11.76 -21.47
C PRO A 102 -2.59 11.76 -22.53
N ASN A 103 -2.46 10.89 -23.54
CA ASN A 103 -3.41 10.77 -24.64
C ASN A 103 -4.56 9.76 -24.37
N ARG A 104 -4.65 9.18 -23.17
CA ARG A 104 -5.64 8.13 -22.86
C ARG A 104 -7.10 8.57 -23.02
N TYR A 105 -7.37 9.87 -22.86
CA TYR A 105 -8.72 10.43 -23.01
C TYR A 105 -9.13 10.60 -24.49
N THR A 106 -8.18 10.85 -25.37
CA THR A 106 -8.39 11.05 -26.81
C THR A 106 -8.21 9.77 -27.62
N ASN A 107 -7.40 8.84 -27.13
CA ASN A 107 -7.14 7.55 -27.74
C ASN A 107 -7.52 6.40 -26.79
N ARG A 108 -8.80 6.02 -26.78
CA ARG A 108 -9.33 4.96 -25.90
C ARG A 108 -8.73 3.59 -26.17
N SER A 109 -8.16 3.33 -27.34
CA SER A 109 -7.48 2.07 -27.64
C SER A 109 -6.21 1.84 -26.82
N LEU A 110 -5.72 2.85 -26.10
CA LEU A 110 -4.63 2.72 -25.14
C LEU A 110 -5.07 2.03 -23.84
N ASN A 111 -6.37 2.08 -23.51
CA ASN A 111 -6.92 1.40 -22.34
C ASN A 111 -7.22 -0.03 -22.75
N ARG A 112 -6.60 -0.99 -22.08
CA ARG A 112 -6.61 -2.39 -22.51
C ARG A 112 -7.57 -3.23 -21.72
N GLY A 113 -8.22 -4.16 -22.47
CA GLY A 113 -8.93 -5.33 -21.96
C GLY A 113 -10.37 -5.08 -21.56
N ASP A 114 -11.08 -6.16 -21.46
CA ASP A 114 -12.50 -6.22 -21.12
C ASP A 114 -12.80 -5.53 -19.78
N SER A 115 -11.86 -5.58 -18.83
CA SER A 115 -12.02 -4.98 -17.50
C SER A 115 -12.10 -3.44 -17.49
N ALA A 116 -11.36 -2.75 -18.38
CA ALA A 116 -11.51 -1.29 -18.52
C ALA A 116 -12.85 -0.93 -19.19
N GLU A 117 -13.26 -1.72 -20.18
CA GLU A 117 -14.56 -1.58 -20.84
C GLU A 117 -15.71 -1.88 -19.89
N GLU A 118 -15.66 -2.98 -19.13
CA GLU A 118 -16.63 -3.32 -18.08
C GLU A 118 -16.74 -2.20 -17.03
N PHE A 119 -15.61 -1.61 -16.63
CA PHE A 119 -15.66 -0.50 -15.68
C PHE A 119 -16.42 0.70 -16.23
N ILE A 120 -16.15 1.09 -17.47
CA ILE A 120 -16.84 2.22 -18.13
C ILE A 120 -18.34 1.92 -18.29
N GLU A 121 -18.68 0.69 -18.65
CA GLU A 121 -20.06 0.24 -18.89
C GLU A 121 -20.89 0.24 -17.60
N TYR A 122 -20.33 -0.36 -16.53
CA TYR A 122 -21.10 -0.60 -15.30
C TYR A 122 -20.89 0.46 -14.19
N ALA A 123 -19.97 1.40 -14.34
CA ALA A 123 -19.72 2.41 -13.31
C ALA A 123 -20.96 3.24 -12.93
N ALA A 124 -21.84 3.51 -13.88
CA ALA A 124 -23.10 4.21 -13.64
C ALA A 124 -24.05 3.37 -12.77
N GLU A 125 -24.20 2.08 -13.10
CA GLU A 125 -25.01 1.12 -12.33
C GLU A 125 -24.50 1.00 -10.88
N LEU A 126 -23.18 0.90 -10.69
CA LEU A 126 -22.60 0.85 -9.35
C LEU A 126 -22.97 2.08 -8.52
N ARG A 127 -22.90 3.28 -9.13
CA ARG A 127 -23.26 4.54 -8.43
C ARG A 127 -24.75 4.58 -8.08
N GLU A 128 -25.63 4.09 -8.93
CA GLU A 128 -27.07 3.99 -8.65
C GLU A 128 -27.35 3.07 -7.46
N LEU A 129 -26.53 2.03 -7.26
CA LEU A 129 -26.59 1.16 -6.09
C LEU A 129 -26.03 1.81 -4.81
N GLY A 130 -25.32 2.93 -4.92
CA GLY A 130 -24.65 3.60 -3.81
C GLY A 130 -23.16 3.19 -3.62
N ILE A 131 -22.60 2.39 -4.54
CA ILE A 131 -21.16 2.05 -4.57
C ILE A 131 -20.39 3.26 -5.10
N GLN A 132 -19.30 3.65 -4.43
CA GLN A 132 -18.42 4.71 -4.91
C GLN A 132 -17.55 4.18 -6.06
N ALA A 133 -17.80 4.63 -7.29
CA ALA A 133 -17.06 4.24 -8.48
C ALA A 133 -16.34 5.44 -9.12
N PHE A 134 -15.00 5.46 -9.03
CA PHE A 134 -14.14 6.53 -9.51
C PHE A 134 -13.50 6.13 -10.84
N GLY A 135 -14.18 6.47 -11.94
CA GLY A 135 -13.67 6.25 -13.31
C GLY A 135 -12.60 7.25 -13.73
N MET A 136 -12.05 7.07 -14.93
CA MET A 136 -10.99 7.96 -15.46
C MET A 136 -11.37 9.44 -15.50
N ASP A 137 -12.65 9.75 -15.69
CA ASP A 137 -13.17 11.14 -15.77
C ASP A 137 -13.53 11.70 -14.38
N ASP A 138 -13.42 10.90 -13.31
CA ASP A 138 -13.70 11.35 -11.95
C ASP A 138 -12.52 12.19 -11.42
N PRO A 139 -12.77 13.37 -10.86
CA PRO A 139 -11.71 14.22 -10.31
C PRO A 139 -10.94 13.59 -9.14
N ARG A 140 -11.43 12.47 -8.58
CA ARG A 140 -10.78 11.70 -7.52
C ARG A 140 -10.06 10.46 -8.04
N HIS A 141 -10.12 10.19 -9.34
CA HIS A 141 -9.50 9.02 -9.97
C HIS A 141 -8.03 8.87 -9.58
N GLY A 142 -7.59 7.64 -9.41
CA GLY A 142 -6.19 7.28 -9.09
C GLY A 142 -6.06 5.82 -8.69
N ILE A 143 -4.92 5.49 -8.12
CA ILE A 143 -4.63 4.15 -7.61
C ILE A 143 -5.47 3.89 -6.35
N GLN A 144 -6.14 2.75 -6.27
CA GLN A 144 -7.06 2.42 -5.17
C GLN A 144 -6.46 2.66 -3.78
N HIS A 145 -5.21 2.27 -3.53
CA HIS A 145 -4.55 2.45 -2.23
C HIS A 145 -4.02 3.88 -1.99
N VAL A 146 -4.21 4.77 -2.94
CA VAL A 146 -4.01 6.22 -2.79
C VAL A 146 -5.35 6.91 -2.60
N VAL A 147 -6.34 6.60 -3.42
CA VAL A 147 -7.68 7.21 -3.37
C VAL A 147 -8.37 6.98 -2.02
N GLY A 148 -8.29 5.80 -1.43
CA GLY A 148 -8.92 5.49 -0.15
C GLY A 148 -8.50 6.43 0.97
N PRO A 149 -7.19 6.57 1.29
CA PRO A 149 -6.70 7.55 2.26
C PRO A 149 -6.97 9.00 1.84
N GLU A 150 -6.67 9.37 0.58
CA GLU A 150 -6.82 10.74 0.07
C GLU A 150 -8.24 11.29 0.19
N THR A 151 -9.23 10.44 0.07
CA THR A 151 -10.64 10.84 0.18
C THR A 151 -11.23 10.66 1.57
N GLY A 152 -10.52 10.00 2.50
CA GLY A 152 -11.02 9.67 3.84
C GLY A 152 -12.00 8.48 3.84
N LEU A 153 -12.03 7.65 2.79
CA LEU A 153 -12.81 6.40 2.75
C LEU A 153 -12.30 5.38 3.77
N THR A 154 -11.00 5.42 4.06
CA THR A 154 -10.38 4.56 5.07
C THR A 154 -10.01 5.38 6.31
N GLN A 155 -10.46 4.91 7.48
CA GLN A 155 -10.38 5.63 8.75
C GLN A 155 -9.93 4.68 9.86
N PRO A 156 -9.35 5.20 10.97
CA PRO A 156 -8.92 4.37 12.08
C PRO A 156 -10.04 3.46 12.62
N GLY A 157 -9.67 2.25 12.98
CA GLY A 157 -10.58 1.28 13.58
C GLY A 157 -11.43 0.49 12.60
N MET A 158 -11.26 0.66 11.28
CA MET A 158 -11.98 -0.10 10.26
C MET A 158 -11.32 -1.45 9.94
N LEU A 159 -12.14 -2.44 9.54
CA LEU A 159 -11.71 -3.58 8.75
C LEU A 159 -11.87 -3.27 7.26
N VAL A 160 -10.76 -3.33 6.52
CA VAL A 160 -10.72 -3.03 5.08
C VAL A 160 -10.23 -4.26 4.32
N VAL A 161 -11.00 -4.72 3.35
CA VAL A 161 -10.58 -5.82 2.47
C VAL A 161 -10.61 -5.40 1.01
N GLY A 162 -9.85 -6.08 0.18
CA GLY A 162 -9.83 -5.84 -1.25
C GLY A 162 -9.26 -7.02 -2.04
N GLY A 163 -9.44 -7.01 -3.34
CA GLY A 163 -8.87 -8.03 -4.23
C GLY A 163 -7.35 -7.91 -4.38
N ASP A 164 -6.79 -6.70 -4.28
CA ASP A 164 -5.37 -6.44 -4.43
C ASP A 164 -4.57 -6.76 -3.17
N SER A 165 -3.38 -7.36 -3.35
CA SER A 165 -2.50 -7.77 -2.25
C SER A 165 -1.99 -6.61 -1.40
N HIS A 166 -1.85 -5.40 -1.97
CA HIS A 166 -1.37 -4.21 -1.25
C HIS A 166 -2.47 -3.46 -0.48
N THR A 167 -3.65 -4.07 -0.31
CA THR A 167 -4.70 -3.53 0.59
C THR A 167 -4.19 -3.28 2.01
N ALA A 168 -3.12 -3.98 2.45
CA ALA A 168 -2.43 -3.70 3.70
C ALA A 168 -1.96 -2.24 3.86
N THR A 169 -1.80 -1.49 2.76
CA THR A 169 -1.47 -0.05 2.75
C THR A 169 -2.36 0.76 3.70
N HIS A 170 -3.66 0.43 3.74
CA HIS A 170 -4.65 1.19 4.53
C HIS A 170 -4.42 1.10 6.04
N GLY A 171 -3.63 0.12 6.51
CA GLY A 171 -3.25 0.00 7.92
C GLY A 171 -2.46 1.19 8.47
N ALA A 172 -1.84 1.98 7.60
CA ALA A 172 -1.22 3.25 7.98
C ALA A 172 -2.19 4.28 8.56
N MET A 173 -3.49 4.13 8.26
CA MET A 173 -4.57 4.94 8.81
C MET A 173 -5.09 4.41 10.16
N GLY A 174 -4.46 3.40 10.75
CA GLY A 174 -4.97 2.75 11.96
C GLY A 174 -6.11 1.77 11.69
N CYS A 175 -6.16 1.20 10.49
CA CYS A 175 -7.08 0.13 10.09
C CYS A 175 -6.43 -1.26 10.32
N VAL A 176 -7.24 -2.32 10.32
CA VAL A 176 -6.77 -3.66 9.96
C VAL A 176 -7.20 -3.94 8.52
N SER A 177 -6.23 -4.16 7.64
CA SER A 177 -6.50 -4.26 6.21
C SER A 177 -5.68 -5.34 5.54
N TRP A 178 -6.29 -6.09 4.61
CA TRP A 178 -5.59 -7.16 3.89
C TRP A 178 -6.18 -7.43 2.51
N GLY A 179 -5.36 -8.01 1.64
CA GLY A 179 -5.71 -8.34 0.26
C GLY A 179 -6.14 -9.80 0.06
N GLY A 180 -6.56 -10.11 -1.17
CA GLY A 180 -6.99 -11.44 -1.56
C GLY A 180 -8.42 -11.79 -1.14
N GLU A 181 -9.15 -10.84 -0.59
CA GLU A 181 -10.56 -10.91 -0.22
C GLU A 181 -11.37 -9.87 -1.04
N GLY A 182 -12.63 -9.62 -0.68
CA GLY A 182 -13.43 -8.59 -1.35
C GLY A 182 -14.21 -9.09 -2.56
N GLY A 183 -14.18 -10.40 -2.82
CA GLY A 183 -14.94 -11.02 -3.89
C GLY A 183 -16.43 -11.19 -3.58
N ARG A 184 -17.09 -12.07 -4.35
CA ARG A 184 -18.54 -12.31 -4.34
C ARG A 184 -19.13 -12.48 -2.92
N ASN A 185 -18.45 -13.21 -2.03
CA ASN A 185 -19.00 -13.45 -0.68
C ASN A 185 -19.13 -12.16 0.12
N VAL A 186 -18.13 -11.28 0.09
CA VAL A 186 -18.19 -9.98 0.78
C VAL A 186 -19.28 -9.10 0.17
N LEU A 187 -19.40 -9.08 -1.16
CA LEU A 187 -20.46 -8.35 -1.85
C LEU A 187 -21.86 -8.80 -1.43
N LEU A 188 -22.08 -10.10 -1.26
CA LEU A 188 -23.38 -10.65 -0.91
C LEU A 188 -23.72 -10.57 0.57
N THR A 189 -22.72 -10.58 1.47
CA THR A 189 -22.94 -10.73 2.91
C THR A 189 -22.42 -9.58 3.76
N GLY A 190 -21.50 -8.77 3.24
CA GLY A 190 -20.77 -7.76 4.01
C GLY A 190 -19.81 -8.36 5.03
N THR A 191 -19.49 -9.67 4.90
CA THR A 191 -18.71 -10.40 5.89
C THR A 191 -17.61 -11.25 5.28
N VAL A 192 -16.63 -11.63 6.10
CA VAL A 192 -15.58 -12.59 5.74
C VAL A 192 -15.35 -13.58 6.89
N ILE A 193 -15.03 -14.83 6.56
CA ILE A 193 -14.53 -15.81 7.53
C ILE A 193 -13.01 -15.77 7.49
N LYS A 194 -12.38 -15.48 8.63
CA LYS A 194 -10.92 -15.34 8.70
C LYS A 194 -10.35 -15.92 9.98
N GLN A 195 -9.21 -16.59 9.86
CA GLN A 195 -8.42 -16.97 11.01
C GLN A 195 -7.69 -15.75 11.56
N ARG A 196 -7.72 -15.54 12.88
CA ARG A 196 -7.01 -14.46 13.58
C ARG A 196 -5.49 -14.66 13.41
N ALA A 197 -4.81 -13.60 13.00
CA ALA A 197 -3.36 -13.59 12.94
C ALA A 197 -2.75 -13.43 14.35
N ARG A 198 -1.50 -13.86 14.49
CA ARG A 198 -0.68 -13.52 15.65
C ARG A 198 -0.26 -12.05 15.58
N ARG A 199 0.08 -11.46 16.72
CA ARG A 199 0.45 -10.06 16.83
C ARG A 199 1.96 -9.91 16.82
N MET A 200 2.45 -9.04 15.94
CA MET A 200 3.87 -8.70 15.87
C MET A 200 4.06 -7.20 16.01
N ARG A 201 5.03 -6.77 16.81
CA ARG A 201 5.46 -5.37 16.86
C ARG A 201 6.85 -5.23 16.28
N ILE A 202 7.01 -4.28 15.36
CA ILE A 202 8.33 -3.86 14.86
C ILE A 202 8.55 -2.43 15.34
N THR A 203 9.51 -2.28 16.25
CA THR A 203 9.93 -0.97 16.78
C THR A 203 11.09 -0.45 15.96
N VAL A 204 10.90 0.69 15.27
CA VAL A 204 11.94 1.32 14.45
C VAL A 204 12.60 2.42 15.25
N GLU A 205 13.85 2.16 15.63
CA GLU A 205 14.70 3.01 16.46
C GLU A 205 15.73 3.81 15.64
N GLY A 206 16.49 4.68 16.32
CA GLY A 206 17.53 5.47 15.70
C GLY A 206 16.99 6.72 15.00
N ALA A 207 17.67 7.15 13.95
CA ALA A 207 17.31 8.31 13.13
C ALA A 207 17.65 8.04 11.66
N LEU A 208 16.81 8.52 10.75
CA LEU A 208 17.05 8.41 9.32
C LEU A 208 18.20 9.34 8.90
N GLY A 209 19.16 8.77 8.16
CA GLY A 209 20.22 9.53 7.53
C GLY A 209 19.69 10.43 6.38
N PRO A 210 20.57 11.31 5.84
CA PRO A 210 20.20 12.12 4.69
C PRO A 210 19.73 11.25 3.51
N TRP A 211 18.60 11.62 2.92
CA TRP A 211 17.96 10.94 1.77
C TRP A 211 17.46 9.51 2.03
N VAL A 212 17.56 8.99 3.25
CA VAL A 212 16.90 7.74 3.66
C VAL A 212 15.41 8.02 3.89
N ARG A 213 14.54 7.23 3.28
CA ARG A 213 13.09 7.40 3.28
C ARG A 213 12.38 6.16 3.80
N ALA A 214 11.06 6.24 3.91
CA ALA A 214 10.23 5.12 4.38
C ALA A 214 10.44 3.82 3.59
N LYS A 215 10.69 3.92 2.28
CA LYS A 215 10.98 2.75 1.45
C LYS A 215 12.31 2.09 1.82
N ASP A 216 13.31 2.89 2.14
CA ASP A 216 14.59 2.34 2.62
C ASP A 216 14.39 1.63 3.96
N VAL A 217 13.55 2.21 4.87
CA VAL A 217 13.21 1.58 6.15
C VAL A 217 12.57 0.21 5.95
N ILE A 218 11.55 0.12 5.11
CA ILE A 218 10.83 -1.16 4.94
C ILE A 218 11.64 -2.16 4.13
N LEU A 219 12.41 -1.75 3.12
CA LEU A 219 13.31 -2.64 2.38
C LEU A 219 14.40 -3.20 3.30
N TYR A 220 15.03 -2.37 4.12
CA TYR A 220 15.98 -2.80 5.13
C TYR A 220 15.34 -3.78 6.12
N THR A 221 14.14 -3.47 6.62
CA THR A 221 13.39 -4.38 7.51
C THR A 221 13.11 -5.73 6.86
N ILE A 222 12.74 -5.76 5.57
CA ILE A 222 12.53 -7.01 4.82
C ILE A 222 13.85 -7.76 4.64
N GLY A 223 14.94 -7.06 4.37
CA GLY A 223 16.27 -7.65 4.30
C GLY A 223 16.68 -8.36 5.58
N GLU A 224 16.43 -7.74 6.73
CA GLU A 224 16.75 -8.28 8.05
C GLU A 224 15.85 -9.46 8.48
N LEU A 225 14.55 -9.37 8.21
CA LEU A 225 13.58 -10.36 8.69
C LEU A 225 13.26 -11.46 7.66
N GLY A 226 13.59 -11.22 6.39
CA GLY A 226 13.28 -12.10 5.26
C GLY A 226 11.86 -11.99 4.73
N ALA A 227 11.63 -12.48 3.51
CA ALA A 227 10.32 -12.46 2.84
C ALA A 227 9.23 -13.30 3.56
N ALA A 228 9.59 -14.16 4.48
CA ALA A 228 8.66 -14.91 5.34
C ALA A 228 8.60 -14.38 6.78
N GLY A 229 9.28 -13.26 7.09
CA GLY A 229 9.45 -12.75 8.43
C GLY A 229 8.14 -12.40 9.15
N GLY A 230 7.11 -11.99 8.42
CA GLY A 230 5.79 -11.64 8.93
C GLY A 230 4.73 -12.73 8.76
N ASN A 231 5.09 -13.93 8.31
CA ASN A 231 4.12 -14.98 7.97
C ASN A 231 3.26 -15.39 9.18
N GLY A 232 1.93 -15.23 9.01
CA GLY A 232 0.95 -15.52 10.05
C GLY A 232 0.79 -14.42 11.10
N TYR A 233 1.38 -13.24 10.88
CA TYR A 233 1.29 -12.09 11.78
C TYR A 233 0.51 -10.93 11.15
N ALA A 234 -0.15 -10.15 12.01
CA ALA A 234 -0.51 -8.77 11.80
C ALA A 234 0.57 -7.90 12.47
N VAL A 235 1.19 -7.00 11.72
CA VAL A 235 2.36 -6.23 12.14
C VAL A 235 1.96 -4.82 12.56
N GLU A 236 2.32 -4.41 13.77
CA GLU A 236 2.21 -3.03 14.24
C GLU A 236 3.59 -2.37 14.24
N TYR A 237 3.75 -1.30 13.47
CA TYR A 237 4.96 -0.50 13.45
C TYR A 237 4.92 0.57 14.53
N ALA A 238 5.98 0.67 15.30
CA ALA A 238 6.15 1.60 16.41
C ALA A 238 7.55 2.21 16.43
N GLY A 239 7.84 3.02 17.43
CA GLY A 239 9.15 3.62 17.63
C GLY A 239 9.24 5.08 17.21
N PRO A 240 10.35 5.77 17.56
CA PRO A 240 10.51 7.18 17.29
C PRO A 240 10.55 7.53 15.80
N VAL A 241 11.14 6.67 14.97
CA VAL A 241 11.20 6.87 13.51
C VAL A 241 9.79 6.87 12.92
N VAL A 242 8.95 5.89 13.28
CA VAL A 242 7.56 5.79 12.76
C VAL A 242 6.69 6.95 13.24
N ARG A 243 6.85 7.37 14.50
CA ARG A 243 6.11 8.53 15.03
C ARG A 243 6.46 9.84 14.32
N ALA A 244 7.70 9.98 13.85
CA ALA A 244 8.15 11.16 13.11
C ALA A 244 7.69 11.18 11.64
N MET A 245 7.15 10.07 11.13
CA MET A 245 6.67 9.95 9.75
C MET A 245 5.32 10.63 9.55
N GLY A 246 5.18 11.35 8.43
CA GLY A 246 3.88 11.76 7.89
C GLY A 246 3.10 10.57 7.30
N ILE A 247 1.83 10.80 6.97
CA ILE A 247 0.95 9.72 6.47
C ILE A 247 1.47 9.09 5.19
N ASP A 248 1.96 9.87 4.23
CA ASP A 248 2.49 9.36 2.95
C ASP A 248 3.57 8.29 3.17
N THR A 249 4.46 8.54 4.12
CA THR A 249 5.55 7.62 4.45
C THR A 249 5.10 6.42 5.29
N ARG A 250 4.10 6.57 6.17
CA ARG A 250 3.48 5.43 6.87
C ARG A 250 2.75 4.50 5.90
N LEU A 251 2.08 5.06 4.87
CA LEU A 251 1.44 4.28 3.81
C LEU A 251 2.45 3.43 3.04
N THR A 252 3.67 3.94 2.80
CA THR A 252 4.76 3.19 2.16
C THR A 252 5.18 1.98 2.99
N ILE A 253 5.37 2.12 4.30
CA ILE A 253 5.76 1.02 5.18
C ILE A 253 4.67 -0.05 5.21
N CYS A 254 3.42 0.33 5.42
CA CYS A 254 2.29 -0.60 5.47
C CYS A 254 2.05 -1.29 4.11
N ASN A 255 2.29 -0.58 2.99
CA ASN A 255 2.19 -1.12 1.65
C ASN A 255 3.11 -2.32 1.44
N LEU A 256 4.38 -2.19 1.79
CA LEU A 256 5.38 -3.24 1.57
C LEU A 256 5.40 -4.33 2.68
N THR A 257 4.58 -4.21 3.71
CA THR A 257 4.51 -5.23 4.78
C THR A 257 4.08 -6.60 4.26
N ILE A 258 3.26 -6.64 3.21
CA ILE A 258 2.84 -7.90 2.55
C ILE A 258 4.04 -8.65 1.94
N GLU A 259 5.13 -7.97 1.61
CA GLU A 259 6.33 -8.57 1.03
C GLU A 259 7.15 -9.37 2.08
N MET A 260 6.77 -9.28 3.38
CA MET A 260 7.20 -10.19 4.45
C MET A 260 6.19 -11.31 4.70
N SER A 261 5.23 -11.53 3.81
CA SER A 261 4.14 -12.52 3.96
C SER A 261 3.20 -12.27 5.16
N SER A 262 3.14 -11.06 5.69
CA SER A 262 2.24 -10.71 6.79
C SER A 262 0.79 -10.53 6.30
N LEU A 263 -0.17 -10.65 7.22
CA LEU A 263 -1.58 -10.37 6.93
C LEU A 263 -1.80 -8.88 6.69
N SER A 264 -1.28 -8.03 7.57
CA SER A 264 -1.51 -6.59 7.60
C SER A 264 -0.30 -5.87 8.20
N GLY A 265 -0.04 -4.64 7.74
CA GLY A 265 0.85 -3.69 8.39
C GLY A 265 0.02 -2.54 8.95
N MET A 266 0.29 -2.10 10.17
CA MET A 266 -0.50 -1.09 10.85
C MET A 266 0.40 -0.06 11.55
N VAL A 267 -0.08 1.18 11.61
CA VAL A 267 0.47 2.22 12.48
C VAL A 267 -0.67 2.72 13.38
N ALA A 268 -0.44 2.78 14.67
CA ALA A 268 -1.45 3.30 15.60
C ALA A 268 -1.80 4.76 15.24
N PRO A 269 -3.10 5.10 15.17
CA PRO A 269 -3.50 6.45 14.82
C PRO A 269 -3.09 7.45 15.91
N ASP A 270 -2.60 8.59 15.48
CA ASP A 270 -2.17 9.71 16.32
C ASP A 270 -2.62 11.06 15.72
N ASP A 271 -2.14 12.17 16.28
CA ASP A 271 -2.52 13.50 15.81
C ASP A 271 -2.18 13.71 14.33
N THR A 272 -1.08 13.13 13.82
CA THR A 272 -0.74 13.14 12.38
C THR A 272 -1.84 12.48 11.54
N THR A 273 -2.41 11.38 12.01
CA THR A 273 -3.53 10.70 11.33
C THR A 273 -4.81 11.53 11.38
N TYR A 274 -5.08 12.15 12.53
CA TYR A 274 -6.30 12.96 12.72
C TYR A 274 -6.25 14.22 11.87
N GLU A 275 -5.12 14.93 11.84
CA GLU A 275 -4.90 16.10 10.99
C GLU A 275 -5.03 15.76 9.50
N TYR A 276 -4.49 14.62 9.08
CA TYR A 276 -4.60 14.17 7.69
C TYR A 276 -6.05 13.90 7.27
N LEU A 277 -6.87 13.34 8.18
CA LEU A 277 -8.28 13.01 7.92
C LEU A 277 -9.22 14.21 8.07
N ALA A 278 -8.78 15.28 8.74
CA ALA A 278 -9.59 16.47 8.90
C ALA A 278 -9.97 17.01 7.50
N ASP A 279 -11.25 17.35 7.35
CA ASP A 279 -11.81 17.94 6.12
C ASP A 279 -11.74 17.07 4.85
N ARG A 280 -11.35 15.77 4.95
CA ARG A 280 -11.48 14.86 3.81
C ARG A 280 -12.95 14.57 3.51
N GLU A 281 -13.26 14.36 2.22
CA GLU A 281 -14.64 14.26 1.70
C GLU A 281 -15.50 13.22 2.45
N PHE A 282 -14.95 12.05 2.75
CA PHE A 282 -15.66 10.96 3.44
C PHE A 282 -15.35 10.86 4.93
N SER A 283 -14.58 11.79 5.47
CA SER A 283 -14.33 11.85 6.90
C SER A 283 -15.59 12.31 7.64
N PRO A 284 -15.79 11.88 8.90
CA PRO A 284 -16.89 12.38 9.73
C PRO A 284 -16.83 13.89 9.86
N GLN A 285 -18.01 14.55 9.92
CA GLN A 285 -18.13 16.01 10.00
C GLN A 285 -18.92 16.43 11.24
N GLY A 286 -18.60 17.62 11.76
CA GLY A 286 -19.30 18.21 12.90
C GLY A 286 -19.29 17.29 14.13
N PRO A 287 -20.45 17.08 14.80
CA PRO A 287 -20.50 16.24 16.01
C PRO A 287 -20.04 14.79 15.82
N TYR A 288 -20.07 14.27 14.58
CA TYR A 288 -19.57 12.93 14.27
C TYR A 288 -18.05 12.89 14.23
N TRP A 289 -17.38 14.00 13.92
CA TRP A 289 -15.93 14.11 14.03
C TRP A 289 -15.47 13.95 15.47
N ASP A 290 -16.09 14.64 16.43
CA ASP A 290 -15.72 14.53 17.84
C ASP A 290 -15.91 13.10 18.38
N GLN A 291 -16.99 12.43 17.96
CA GLN A 291 -17.24 11.05 18.32
C GLN A 291 -16.17 10.11 17.72
N ALA A 292 -15.86 10.28 16.43
CA ALA A 292 -14.84 9.51 15.74
C ALA A 292 -13.46 9.72 16.40
N LEU A 293 -13.09 10.96 16.67
CA LEU A 293 -11.82 11.31 17.31
C LEU A 293 -11.69 10.68 18.72
N SER A 294 -12.78 10.69 19.50
CA SER A 294 -12.83 10.01 20.80
C SER A 294 -12.58 8.51 20.67
N TYR A 295 -13.19 7.86 19.68
CA TYR A 295 -12.99 6.46 19.38
C TYR A 295 -11.57 6.18 18.87
N TRP A 296 -11.08 6.94 17.92
CA TRP A 296 -9.74 6.76 17.34
C TRP A 296 -8.63 6.88 18.38
N ARG A 297 -8.76 7.80 19.35
CA ARG A 297 -7.83 7.95 20.47
C ARG A 297 -7.81 6.76 21.43
N SER A 298 -8.84 5.90 21.42
CA SER A 298 -8.88 4.68 22.23
C SER A 298 -8.22 3.47 21.57
N LEU A 299 -7.86 3.57 20.27
CA LEU A 299 -7.36 2.46 19.46
C LEU A 299 -5.90 2.07 19.71
N PRO A 300 -4.94 3.01 19.95
CA PRO A 300 -3.55 2.62 20.18
C PRO A 300 -3.43 1.47 21.17
N SER A 301 -2.45 0.60 20.95
CA SER A 301 -2.16 -0.53 21.85
C SER A 301 -1.96 -0.06 23.27
N ASP A 302 -2.50 -0.83 24.22
CA ASP A 302 -2.36 -0.53 25.63
C ASP A 302 -0.89 -0.58 26.07
N PRO A 303 -0.46 0.16 27.09
CA PRO A 303 0.94 0.16 27.53
C PRO A 303 1.45 -1.22 27.96
N ASP A 304 0.57 -2.09 28.42
CA ASP A 304 0.81 -3.47 28.84
C ASP A 304 0.40 -4.50 27.79
N ALA A 305 0.14 -4.08 26.54
CA ALA A 305 -0.21 -4.96 25.44
C ALA A 305 0.89 -6.00 25.18
N VAL A 306 0.47 -7.27 25.00
CA VAL A 306 1.38 -8.37 24.75
C VAL A 306 1.36 -8.76 23.27
N PHE A 307 2.52 -8.76 22.65
CA PHE A 307 2.73 -9.23 21.29
C PHE A 307 3.29 -10.65 21.30
N ASP A 308 2.91 -11.44 20.30
CA ASP A 308 3.43 -12.81 20.14
C ASP A 308 4.88 -12.80 19.64
N ARG A 309 5.30 -11.70 18.98
CA ARG A 309 6.67 -11.44 18.53
C ARG A 309 6.96 -9.94 18.55
N GLU A 310 8.16 -9.59 19.00
CA GLU A 310 8.66 -8.22 18.95
C GLU A 310 10.03 -8.19 18.29
N GLU A 311 10.22 -7.20 17.39
CA GLU A 311 11.48 -6.96 16.71
C GLU A 311 11.86 -5.49 16.86
N THR A 312 13.15 -5.22 16.87
CA THR A 312 13.69 -3.84 16.88
C THR A 312 14.61 -3.66 15.67
N ILE A 313 14.33 -2.64 14.88
CA ILE A 313 15.12 -2.26 13.70
C ILE A 313 15.76 -0.91 14.00
N ASP A 314 17.09 -0.90 14.08
CA ASP A 314 17.87 0.34 14.27
C ASP A 314 18.26 0.93 12.91
N MET A 315 17.74 2.11 12.62
CA MET A 315 18.04 2.84 11.37
C MET A 315 19.27 3.73 11.48
N SER A 316 19.99 3.72 12.62
CA SER A 316 21.21 4.53 12.79
C SER A 316 22.30 4.12 11.80
N GLY A 317 22.67 5.00 10.90
CA GLY A 317 23.70 4.74 9.88
C GLY A 317 23.26 3.89 8.70
N VAL A 318 22.00 3.48 8.62
CA VAL A 318 21.46 2.76 7.45
C VAL A 318 21.48 3.70 6.24
N GLU A 319 22.02 3.20 5.15
CA GLU A 319 22.12 3.90 3.87
C GLU A 319 20.83 3.75 3.04
N PRO A 320 20.62 4.58 1.98
CA PRO A 320 19.61 4.30 0.98
C PRO A 320 19.73 2.87 0.43
N GLN A 321 18.60 2.19 0.31
CA GLN A 321 18.53 0.77 -0.05
C GLN A 321 18.23 0.56 -1.52
N VAL A 322 18.75 -0.53 -2.08
CA VAL A 322 18.46 -0.98 -3.44
C VAL A 322 18.40 -2.50 -3.52
N THR A 323 17.42 -3.07 -4.24
CA THR A 323 17.39 -4.51 -4.46
C THR A 323 18.36 -4.90 -5.57
N TRP A 324 19.14 -5.98 -5.32
CA TRP A 324 20.09 -6.54 -6.28
C TRP A 324 19.54 -7.76 -7.03
N GLY A 325 18.48 -8.40 -6.50
CA GLY A 325 17.95 -9.66 -7.03
C GLY A 325 16.48 -9.57 -7.45
N VAL A 326 15.73 -10.64 -7.25
CA VAL A 326 14.39 -10.89 -7.81
C VAL A 326 13.28 -10.97 -6.75
N ASN A 327 13.53 -10.49 -5.54
CA ASN A 327 12.52 -10.29 -4.49
C ASN A 327 12.97 -9.16 -3.56
N SER A 328 12.11 -8.73 -2.65
CA SER A 328 12.37 -7.59 -1.78
C SER A 328 13.39 -7.87 -0.67
N GLU A 329 13.65 -9.14 -0.32
CA GLU A 329 14.70 -9.50 0.65
C GLU A 329 16.10 -9.48 0.05
N HIS A 330 16.21 -9.52 -1.29
CA HIS A 330 17.47 -9.35 -2.00
C HIS A 330 17.86 -7.86 -2.07
N VAL A 331 18.06 -7.25 -0.94
CA VAL A 331 18.34 -5.82 -0.76
C VAL A 331 19.69 -5.59 -0.07
N ILE A 332 20.34 -4.49 -0.42
CA ILE A 332 21.60 -4.01 0.18
C ILE A 332 21.61 -2.49 0.24
N GLY A 333 22.48 -1.94 1.06
CA GLY A 333 22.81 -0.51 1.03
C GLY A 333 23.49 -0.12 -0.27
N ILE A 334 23.30 1.12 -0.70
CA ILE A 334 23.87 1.60 -1.98
C ILE A 334 25.41 1.57 -2.01
N GLY A 335 26.06 1.63 -0.84
CA GLY A 335 27.51 1.52 -0.69
C GLY A 335 28.04 0.08 -0.74
N ASP A 336 27.15 -0.90 -0.70
CA ASP A 336 27.51 -2.32 -0.60
C ASP A 336 27.86 -2.95 -1.95
N ARG A 337 28.31 -4.18 -1.85
CA ARG A 337 28.67 -5.03 -3.00
C ARG A 337 27.62 -6.12 -3.18
N VAL A 338 27.39 -6.51 -4.42
CA VAL A 338 26.54 -7.64 -4.80
C VAL A 338 26.95 -8.90 -4.04
N PRO A 339 26.05 -9.56 -3.30
CA PRO A 339 26.39 -10.70 -2.45
C PRO A 339 26.88 -11.91 -3.24
N ASP A 340 27.84 -12.66 -2.67
CA ASP A 340 28.27 -13.97 -3.21
C ASP A 340 27.29 -15.06 -2.72
N PRO A 341 26.75 -15.90 -3.60
CA PRO A 341 25.91 -17.04 -3.19
C PRO A 341 26.57 -17.99 -2.18
N ASN A 342 27.88 -18.04 -2.14
CA ASN A 342 28.60 -18.88 -1.19
C ASN A 342 28.54 -18.35 0.24
N ASP A 343 28.36 -17.02 0.41
CA ASP A 343 28.22 -16.37 1.70
C ASP A 343 26.77 -16.39 2.21
N ALA A 344 25.81 -16.72 1.32
CA ALA A 344 24.41 -16.82 1.68
C ALA A 344 24.13 -18.01 2.63
N PRO A 345 23.09 -17.91 3.49
CA PRO A 345 22.58 -19.05 4.24
C PRO A 345 22.35 -20.25 3.31
N ALA A 346 22.67 -21.46 3.78
CA ALA A 346 22.68 -22.67 2.94
C ALA A 346 21.35 -22.88 2.17
N GLY A 347 20.21 -22.51 2.78
CA GLY A 347 18.89 -22.61 2.15
C GLY A 347 18.64 -21.59 1.03
N ASN A 348 19.41 -20.49 0.99
CA ASN A 348 19.17 -19.37 0.06
C ASN A 348 20.18 -19.36 -1.11
N ARG A 349 21.21 -20.20 -1.09
CA ARG A 349 22.28 -20.19 -2.09
C ARG A 349 21.79 -20.34 -3.52
N GLU A 350 20.83 -21.23 -3.73
CA GLU A 350 20.26 -21.46 -5.06
C GLU A 350 19.39 -20.27 -5.51
N ALA A 351 18.60 -19.68 -4.61
CA ALA A 351 17.81 -18.48 -4.90
C ALA A 351 18.74 -17.31 -5.29
N TYR A 352 19.89 -17.17 -4.62
CA TYR A 352 20.89 -16.13 -4.97
C TYR A 352 21.50 -16.36 -6.35
N ARG A 353 21.83 -17.63 -6.72
CA ARG A 353 22.32 -17.94 -8.07
C ARG A 353 21.31 -17.60 -9.14
N ILE A 354 20.05 -18.01 -8.94
CA ILE A 354 18.96 -17.68 -9.88
C ILE A 354 18.80 -16.16 -10.03
N ALA A 355 18.86 -15.44 -8.92
CA ALA A 355 18.74 -13.98 -8.94
C ALA A 355 19.88 -13.30 -9.71
N LEU A 356 21.13 -13.74 -9.48
CA LEU A 356 22.30 -13.21 -10.16
C LEU A 356 22.32 -13.58 -11.64
N ASP A 357 21.97 -14.80 -11.99
CA ASP A 357 21.85 -15.25 -13.39
C ASP A 357 20.82 -14.40 -14.14
N TYR A 358 19.69 -14.09 -13.48
CA TYR A 358 18.65 -13.27 -14.07
C TYR A 358 19.04 -11.79 -14.19
N THR A 359 19.61 -11.22 -13.14
CA THR A 359 19.98 -9.80 -13.12
C THR A 359 21.28 -9.51 -13.87
N GLY A 360 22.10 -10.52 -14.11
CA GLY A 360 23.43 -10.38 -14.75
C GLY A 360 24.42 -9.61 -13.88
N LEU A 361 24.16 -9.47 -12.56
CA LEU A 361 25.09 -8.84 -11.64
C LEU A 361 26.23 -9.80 -11.26
N ILE A 362 27.41 -9.24 -11.04
CA ILE A 362 28.59 -10.02 -10.69
C ILE A 362 28.82 -9.95 -9.17
N PRO A 363 28.89 -11.10 -8.46
CA PRO A 363 29.22 -11.13 -7.05
C PRO A 363 30.52 -10.36 -6.73
N GLY A 364 30.46 -9.54 -5.69
CA GLY A 364 31.61 -8.73 -5.25
C GLY A 364 31.77 -7.39 -5.97
N ASP A 365 31.06 -7.14 -7.07
CA ASP A 365 31.04 -5.82 -7.69
C ASP A 365 30.17 -4.84 -6.89
N PRO A 366 30.49 -3.53 -6.88
CA PRO A 366 29.59 -2.54 -6.30
C PRO A 366 28.28 -2.50 -7.09
N ILE A 367 27.13 -2.37 -6.39
CA ILE A 367 25.83 -2.19 -7.05
C ILE A 367 25.73 -0.81 -7.70
N ALA A 368 26.35 0.21 -7.08
CA ALA A 368 26.50 1.53 -7.67
C ALA A 368 27.34 1.48 -8.96
N GLY A 369 26.93 2.20 -9.99
CA GLY A 369 27.55 2.16 -11.31
C GLY A 369 26.88 1.17 -12.28
N THR A 370 25.94 0.32 -11.81
CA THR A 370 25.20 -0.59 -12.70
C THR A 370 24.36 0.20 -13.71
N PRO A 371 24.59 0.06 -15.03
CA PRO A 371 23.85 0.80 -16.05
C PRO A 371 22.35 0.47 -16.03
N ILE A 372 21.52 1.45 -16.36
CA ILE A 372 20.07 1.30 -16.47
C ILE A 372 19.54 1.80 -17.81
N ASP A 373 18.34 1.35 -18.19
CA ASP A 373 17.64 1.76 -19.39
C ASP A 373 16.39 2.57 -19.07
N GLU A 374 15.75 2.31 -17.91
CA GLU A 374 14.49 2.94 -17.56
C GLU A 374 14.44 3.32 -16.08
N VAL A 375 13.62 4.34 -15.79
CA VAL A 375 13.20 4.70 -14.44
C VAL A 375 11.69 4.82 -14.39
N PHE A 376 11.11 4.19 -13.37
CA PHE A 376 9.69 4.27 -13.08
C PHE A 376 9.46 4.83 -11.67
N ILE A 377 8.87 6.04 -11.60
CA ILE A 377 8.38 6.68 -10.38
C ILE A 377 6.86 6.68 -10.42
N GLY A 378 6.22 5.90 -9.53
CA GLY A 378 4.78 5.72 -9.55
C GLY A 378 4.34 4.65 -8.56
N SER A 379 3.18 3.98 -8.80
CA SER A 379 2.69 2.92 -7.94
C SER A 379 2.02 3.41 -6.64
N CYS A 380 1.27 2.52 -5.99
CA CYS A 380 0.68 2.80 -4.68
C CYS A 380 1.71 2.90 -3.55
N THR A 381 2.96 2.52 -3.78
CA THR A 381 4.02 2.56 -2.77
C THR A 381 4.47 4.00 -2.51
N GLU A 382 4.96 4.68 -3.55
CA GLU A 382 5.54 6.04 -3.47
C GLU A 382 5.14 6.87 -4.69
N SER A 383 3.96 7.47 -4.67
CA SER A 383 3.46 8.35 -5.74
C SER A 383 2.63 9.50 -5.20
N ARG A 384 2.78 9.77 -3.90
CA ARG A 384 2.09 10.84 -3.19
C ARG A 384 2.87 12.14 -3.29
N ILE A 385 2.27 13.22 -2.81
CA ILE A 385 2.84 14.56 -3.01
C ILE A 385 4.26 14.72 -2.42
N ASP A 386 4.50 14.13 -1.25
CA ASP A 386 5.82 14.21 -0.60
C ASP A 386 6.90 13.39 -1.33
N ASP A 387 6.50 12.31 -2.01
CA ASP A 387 7.40 11.52 -2.85
C ASP A 387 7.78 12.30 -4.11
N LEU A 388 6.81 12.93 -4.77
CA LEU A 388 7.04 13.77 -5.95
C LEU A 388 7.92 14.97 -5.62
N ARG A 389 7.68 15.64 -4.48
CA ARG A 389 8.53 16.73 -4.00
C ARG A 389 9.97 16.27 -3.73
N ALA A 390 10.13 15.07 -3.16
CA ALA A 390 11.44 14.52 -2.88
C ALA A 390 12.22 14.22 -4.17
N ALA A 391 11.58 13.64 -5.19
CA ALA A 391 12.18 13.42 -6.50
C ALA A 391 12.49 14.74 -7.22
N ALA A 392 11.56 15.69 -7.20
CA ALA A 392 11.74 16.98 -7.85
C ALA A 392 13.00 17.71 -7.34
N ARG A 393 13.27 17.68 -6.04
CA ARG A 393 14.52 18.23 -5.48
C ARG A 393 15.78 17.59 -6.03
N VAL A 394 15.72 16.31 -6.42
CA VAL A 394 16.88 15.62 -7.03
C VAL A 394 17.07 16.02 -8.49
N VAL A 395 15.99 16.19 -9.24
CA VAL A 395 16.07 16.40 -10.70
C VAL A 395 16.11 17.89 -11.11
N GLU A 396 15.70 18.80 -10.23
CA GLU A 396 15.66 20.24 -10.54
C GLU A 396 17.01 20.77 -11.04
N GLY A 397 16.98 21.40 -12.23
CA GLY A 397 18.16 21.93 -12.90
C GLY A 397 19.11 20.87 -13.48
N ARG A 398 18.70 19.61 -13.54
CA ARG A 398 19.45 18.49 -14.13
C ARG A 398 18.72 17.89 -15.32
N GLN A 399 19.38 17.00 -16.06
CA GLN A 399 18.82 16.32 -17.21
C GLN A 399 18.89 14.79 -17.04
N VAL A 400 17.85 14.09 -17.45
CA VAL A 400 17.85 12.64 -17.58
C VAL A 400 18.94 12.20 -18.54
N ALA A 401 19.67 11.15 -18.18
CA ALA A 401 20.73 10.61 -19.04
C ALA A 401 20.15 10.19 -20.41
N PRO A 402 20.86 10.47 -21.53
CA PRO A 402 20.31 10.30 -22.88
C PRO A 402 19.83 8.88 -23.24
N ASN A 403 20.32 7.88 -22.52
CA ASN A 403 19.98 6.46 -22.72
C ASN A 403 18.83 5.98 -21.82
N VAL A 404 18.26 6.84 -20.97
CA VAL A 404 17.25 6.46 -19.98
C VAL A 404 15.87 6.98 -20.36
N LEU A 405 14.87 6.10 -20.39
CA LEU A 405 13.47 6.47 -20.43
C LEU A 405 12.95 6.63 -18.99
N ALA A 406 12.54 7.82 -18.60
CA ALA A 406 12.10 8.11 -17.24
C ALA A 406 10.63 8.52 -17.19
N TRP A 407 9.83 7.82 -16.38
CA TRP A 407 8.40 8.09 -16.19
C TRP A 407 8.09 8.53 -14.78
N VAL A 408 7.19 9.52 -14.63
CA VAL A 408 6.61 9.94 -13.36
C VAL A 408 5.10 9.89 -13.45
N ILE A 409 4.49 9.11 -12.57
CA ILE A 409 3.05 8.87 -12.49
C ILE A 409 2.55 9.30 -11.11
N PRO A 410 1.81 10.41 -10.97
CA PRO A 410 1.13 10.78 -9.73
C PRO A 410 0.12 9.71 -9.31
N GLY A 411 -0.03 9.47 -8.01
CA GLY A 411 -0.87 8.38 -7.51
C GLY A 411 -2.38 8.60 -7.68
N ALA A 412 -2.83 9.85 -7.75
CA ALA A 412 -4.23 10.21 -7.94
C ALA A 412 -4.37 11.59 -8.58
N MET A 413 -5.53 11.89 -9.16
CA MET A 413 -5.83 13.19 -9.78
C MET A 413 -5.72 14.38 -8.81
N PRO A 414 -6.13 14.28 -7.52
CA PRO A 414 -5.87 15.36 -6.56
C PRO A 414 -4.38 15.65 -6.39
N ILE A 415 -3.55 14.61 -6.26
CA ILE A 415 -2.09 14.71 -6.14
C ILE A 415 -1.48 15.32 -7.41
N LYS A 416 -1.95 14.86 -8.60
CA LYS A 416 -1.50 15.42 -9.89
C LYS A 416 -1.76 16.90 -9.96
N ARG A 417 -2.99 17.36 -9.67
CA ARG A 417 -3.35 18.78 -9.66
C ARG A 417 -2.54 19.58 -8.65
N GLN A 418 -2.30 19.03 -7.46
CA GLN A 418 -1.46 19.69 -6.46
C GLN A 418 -0.01 19.82 -6.97
N ALA A 419 0.56 18.76 -7.50
CA ALA A 419 1.92 18.76 -8.06
C ALA A 419 2.06 19.79 -9.20
N GLU A 420 1.07 19.88 -10.10
CA GLU A 420 1.01 20.85 -11.17
C GLU A 420 0.89 22.30 -10.64
N ALA A 421 0.07 22.51 -9.61
CA ALA A 421 -0.05 23.82 -8.95
C ALA A 421 1.27 24.26 -8.28
N GLU A 422 2.06 23.31 -7.76
CA GLU A 422 3.38 23.54 -7.20
C GLU A 422 4.47 23.64 -8.28
N GLY A 423 4.17 23.33 -9.55
CA GLY A 423 5.11 23.36 -10.69
C GLY A 423 6.05 22.17 -10.78
N LEU A 424 5.76 21.06 -10.06
CA LEU A 424 6.58 19.85 -10.08
C LEU A 424 6.57 19.18 -11.47
N ASP A 425 5.44 19.23 -12.18
CA ASP A 425 5.31 18.76 -13.57
C ASP A 425 6.33 19.40 -14.49
N ARG A 426 6.55 20.71 -14.35
CA ARG A 426 7.55 21.45 -15.14
C ARG A 426 8.98 21.03 -14.78
N ILE A 427 9.29 20.86 -13.50
CA ILE A 427 10.61 20.37 -13.06
C ILE A 427 10.91 19.01 -13.71
N PHE A 428 9.97 18.08 -13.69
CA PHE A 428 10.15 16.75 -14.27
C PHE A 428 10.24 16.80 -15.81
N THR A 429 9.36 17.55 -16.48
CA THR A 429 9.37 17.61 -17.95
C THR A 429 10.58 18.36 -18.48
N GLU A 430 11.02 19.44 -17.84
CA GLU A 430 12.26 20.14 -18.16
C GLU A 430 13.49 19.25 -17.96
N ALA A 431 13.49 18.37 -16.95
CA ALA A 431 14.54 17.38 -16.76
C ALA A 431 14.51 16.21 -17.77
N GLY A 432 13.43 16.06 -18.55
CA GLY A 432 13.28 15.01 -19.56
C GLY A 432 12.49 13.78 -19.11
N PHE A 433 11.76 13.84 -18.00
CA PHE A 433 10.79 12.80 -17.61
C PHE A 433 9.48 12.95 -18.40
N GLU A 434 8.81 11.84 -18.66
CA GLU A 434 7.42 11.84 -19.09
C GLU A 434 6.50 12.02 -17.87
N TRP A 435 5.76 13.13 -17.82
CA TRP A 435 4.70 13.38 -16.84
C TRP A 435 3.40 12.73 -17.30
N ARG A 436 2.90 11.77 -16.52
CA ARG A 436 1.84 10.87 -16.97
C ARG A 436 0.56 11.01 -16.14
N GLU A 437 -0.48 10.29 -16.54
CA GLU A 437 -1.76 10.24 -15.84
C GLU A 437 -1.79 9.19 -14.73
N PRO A 438 -2.56 9.40 -13.65
CA PRO A 438 -2.66 8.44 -12.54
C PRO A 438 -3.10 7.04 -12.97
N GLY A 439 -2.47 6.01 -12.41
CA GLY A 439 -2.75 4.59 -12.66
C GLY A 439 -1.57 3.71 -12.24
N CYS A 440 -1.76 2.39 -12.25
CA CYS A 440 -0.75 1.42 -11.82
C CYS A 440 0.43 1.27 -12.80
N SER A 441 0.19 1.49 -14.13
CA SER A 441 1.25 1.53 -15.15
C SER A 441 2.21 0.33 -15.09
N LYS A 442 3.51 0.60 -15.23
CA LYS A 442 4.59 -0.41 -15.19
C LYS A 442 4.72 -1.14 -13.85
N CYS A 443 3.99 -0.76 -12.80
CA CYS A 443 4.02 -1.51 -11.52
C CYS A 443 3.69 -3.00 -11.71
N ILE A 444 2.72 -3.29 -12.58
CA ILE A 444 2.35 -4.66 -12.97
C ILE A 444 2.14 -4.82 -14.49
N GLY A 445 1.94 -3.72 -15.20
CA GLY A 445 1.80 -3.72 -16.66
C GLY A 445 0.50 -4.34 -17.20
N MET A 446 -0.55 -4.45 -16.40
CA MET A 446 -1.85 -5.02 -16.85
C MET A 446 -2.48 -4.19 -17.97
N ASN A 447 -2.19 -2.91 -18.02
CA ASN A 447 -2.57 -1.99 -19.09
C ASN A 447 -1.67 -2.07 -20.35
N GLY A 448 -0.67 -2.96 -20.34
CA GLY A 448 0.28 -3.14 -21.44
C GLY A 448 1.49 -2.17 -21.44
N GLU A 449 1.62 -1.35 -20.41
CA GLU A 449 2.80 -0.51 -20.20
C GLU A 449 3.88 -1.31 -19.48
N HIS A 450 4.86 -1.83 -20.24
CA HIS A 450 5.90 -2.73 -19.73
C HIS A 450 7.30 -2.12 -19.89
N VAL A 451 8.21 -2.60 -19.07
CA VAL A 451 9.66 -2.52 -19.33
C VAL A 451 10.00 -3.55 -20.39
N PRO A 452 10.66 -3.19 -21.50
CA PRO A 452 10.98 -4.12 -22.59
C PRO A 452 11.92 -5.25 -22.12
N PRO A 453 11.87 -6.44 -22.78
CA PRO A 453 12.75 -7.55 -22.47
C PRO A 453 14.23 -7.18 -22.47
N GLY A 454 14.96 -7.65 -21.49
CA GLY A 454 16.39 -7.41 -21.31
C GLY A 454 16.76 -6.00 -20.84
N LYS A 455 15.77 -5.12 -20.63
CA LYS A 455 15.97 -3.78 -20.10
C LYS A 455 15.97 -3.76 -18.57
N ARG A 456 16.79 -2.87 -18.02
CA ARG A 456 16.97 -2.67 -16.58
C ARG A 456 16.27 -1.40 -16.13
N CYS A 457 15.40 -1.54 -15.16
CA CYS A 457 14.62 -0.44 -14.58
C CYS A 457 14.95 -0.25 -13.10
N VAL A 458 15.22 0.98 -12.68
CA VAL A 458 15.13 1.38 -11.26
C VAL A 458 13.74 1.90 -10.99
N SER A 459 13.08 1.33 -9.99
CA SER A 459 11.66 1.55 -9.75
C SER A 459 11.36 1.77 -8.26
N ASN A 460 10.49 2.71 -7.98
CA ASN A 460 9.93 2.87 -6.64
C ASN A 460 8.64 2.05 -6.43
N SER A 461 8.31 1.13 -7.33
CA SER A 461 7.19 0.19 -7.17
C SER A 461 7.43 -0.83 -6.05
N ASN A 462 6.52 -1.78 -5.90
CA ASN A 462 6.50 -2.65 -4.72
C ASN A 462 7.12 -4.04 -4.93
N ARG A 463 7.27 -4.53 -6.16
CA ARG A 463 7.76 -5.87 -6.45
C ARG A 463 8.72 -5.89 -7.64
N ASN A 464 9.70 -6.82 -7.57
CA ASN A 464 10.72 -7.01 -8.60
C ASN A 464 10.94 -8.48 -8.98
N PHE A 465 9.96 -9.36 -8.72
CA PHE A 465 10.10 -10.75 -9.14
C PHE A 465 10.21 -10.86 -10.68
N ILE A 466 10.76 -11.96 -11.15
CA ILE A 466 10.98 -12.24 -12.57
C ILE A 466 9.69 -11.98 -13.38
N GLY A 467 9.77 -11.08 -14.35
CA GLY A 467 8.63 -10.72 -15.22
C GLY A 467 7.64 -9.70 -14.66
N ARG A 468 7.83 -9.16 -13.45
CA ARG A 468 6.87 -8.26 -12.79
C ARG A 468 6.55 -7.02 -13.61
N GLN A 469 7.55 -6.30 -14.11
CA GLN A 469 7.36 -5.09 -14.92
C GLN A 469 7.35 -5.35 -16.42
N GLY A 470 7.41 -6.60 -16.83
CA GLY A 470 7.44 -7.04 -18.23
C GLY A 470 8.24 -8.33 -18.36
N ARG A 471 7.97 -9.07 -19.42
CA ARG A 471 8.70 -10.30 -19.72
C ARG A 471 10.21 -10.03 -19.83
N ASP A 472 11.03 -10.78 -19.11
CA ASP A 472 12.49 -10.68 -19.10
C ASP A 472 13.02 -9.28 -18.72
N ALA A 473 12.21 -8.44 -18.07
CA ALA A 473 12.61 -7.14 -17.55
C ALA A 473 13.31 -7.27 -16.20
N ILE A 474 14.39 -6.54 -15.99
CA ILE A 474 15.16 -6.53 -14.76
C ILE A 474 14.76 -5.30 -13.94
N THR A 475 14.29 -5.49 -12.72
CA THR A 475 13.81 -4.40 -11.85
C THR A 475 14.61 -4.33 -10.56
N HIS A 476 15.12 -3.16 -10.25
CA HIS A 476 15.72 -2.83 -8.94
C HIS A 476 14.78 -1.88 -8.19
N LEU A 477 14.32 -2.31 -7.01
CA LEU A 477 13.53 -1.45 -6.14
C LEU A 477 14.44 -0.49 -5.39
N ALA A 478 14.06 0.77 -5.37
CA ALA A 478 14.73 1.82 -4.62
C ALA A 478 13.72 2.91 -4.23
N SER A 479 14.07 3.79 -3.30
CA SER A 479 13.24 4.93 -2.93
C SER A 479 13.13 5.95 -4.06
N THR A 480 12.09 6.78 -4.03
CA THR A 480 11.82 7.77 -5.08
C THR A 480 13.01 8.69 -5.36
N PRO A 481 13.75 9.24 -4.37
CA PRO A 481 14.95 10.03 -4.63
C PRO A 481 16.09 9.22 -5.29
N MET A 482 16.23 7.94 -4.91
CA MET A 482 17.24 7.05 -5.53
C MET A 482 16.91 6.77 -7.00
N ALA A 483 15.63 6.52 -7.31
CA ALA A 483 15.17 6.34 -8.68
C ALA A 483 15.38 7.61 -9.52
N ALA A 484 15.06 8.78 -8.94
CA ALA A 484 15.31 10.07 -9.60
C ALA A 484 16.81 10.31 -9.88
N ALA A 485 17.68 10.00 -8.90
CA ALA A 485 19.13 10.10 -9.06
C ALA A 485 19.66 9.16 -10.16
N ALA A 486 19.14 7.92 -10.20
CA ALA A 486 19.53 6.97 -11.24
C ALA A 486 19.12 7.43 -12.65
N ALA A 487 17.98 8.11 -12.79
CA ALA A 487 17.57 8.71 -14.08
C ALA A 487 18.57 9.74 -14.58
N ILE A 488 19.09 10.58 -13.68
CA ILE A 488 20.07 11.63 -14.01
C ILE A 488 21.44 11.02 -14.35
N ALA A 489 21.87 10.02 -13.57
CA ALA A 489 23.18 9.40 -13.72
C ALA A 489 23.28 8.40 -14.90
N GLY A 490 22.15 7.78 -15.29
CA GLY A 490 22.13 6.68 -16.29
C GLY A 490 22.56 5.33 -15.72
N HIS A 491 22.72 5.23 -14.41
CA HIS A 491 23.10 4.03 -13.67
C HIS A 491 22.63 4.12 -12.21
N ILE A 492 22.64 3.00 -11.49
CA ILE A 492 22.35 2.98 -10.05
C ILE A 492 23.40 3.83 -9.32
N VAL A 493 22.95 4.80 -8.53
CA VAL A 493 23.83 5.80 -7.91
C VAL A 493 23.37 6.16 -6.51
N ASP A 494 24.32 6.49 -5.64
CA ASP A 494 24.02 7.07 -4.33
C ASP A 494 23.53 8.52 -4.50
N VAL A 495 22.26 8.73 -4.17
CA VAL A 495 21.64 10.06 -4.26
C VAL A 495 22.37 11.09 -3.38
N ARG A 496 22.98 10.68 -2.26
CA ARG A 496 23.75 11.57 -1.36
C ARG A 496 24.95 12.16 -2.08
N ARG A 497 25.68 11.34 -2.83
CA ARG A 497 26.86 11.76 -3.62
C ARG A 497 26.45 12.67 -4.78
N LEU A 498 25.40 12.30 -5.54
CA LEU A 498 24.87 13.14 -6.62
C LEU A 498 24.47 14.54 -6.08
N MET A 499 23.81 14.59 -4.93
CA MET A 499 23.34 15.85 -4.33
C MET A 499 24.45 16.66 -3.68
N ALA A 500 25.55 16.02 -3.29
CA ALA A 500 26.77 16.69 -2.85
C ALA A 500 27.61 17.26 -3.99
N GLY A 501 27.25 16.97 -5.26
CA GLY A 501 28.00 17.35 -6.46
C GLY A 501 29.29 16.56 -6.64
N GLU A 502 29.38 15.38 -6.05
CA GLU A 502 30.50 14.49 -6.25
C GLU A 502 30.45 13.80 -7.63
N PRO A 503 31.58 13.41 -8.19
CA PRO A 503 31.60 12.58 -9.37
C PRO A 503 30.88 11.25 -9.11
N VAL A 504 29.91 10.92 -9.94
CA VAL A 504 29.08 9.72 -9.84
C VAL A 504 29.11 8.95 -11.16
#